data_9233d9f8286a1faf153cf881ba23e707
#
_entry.id   9233d9f8286a1faf153cf881ba23e707
#
_cell.length_a   1.000
_cell.length_b   1.000
_cell.length_c   1.000
_cell.angle_alpha   90.00
_cell.angle_beta   90.00
_cell.angle_gamma   90.00
#
_symmetry.space_group_name_H-M   'P 1'
#
loop_
_entity.id
_entity.type
_entity.pdbx_description
1 polymer ?
#
loop_
_entity_poly.entity_id
_entity_poly.type
_entity_poly.pdbx_seq_one_letter_code
_entity_poly.pdbx_strand_id
1 'polypeptide(L)'
;MFDAIAARYDFLNHLLSAGLDTRWRRRAIDALHLGGRETVLDLCTGTADLAIAAVSGRHRARRVVGVDFSTAMLKVGQKKVGGAVDLIRGDAMRIPLAAASVDAVTIAFGIRNVEQPDVTAREIARVLRPGGTLVILEFSLPRSAALRNFYLWYFRKILPLIGRLISKHPSAYTYLPESVEAFPSPESFAQQLRDAGFGTVRAVSLTFGVVYMFVARKDPRGGRML
;
A
#
# COMPACT_ATOMS: atom_id res chain seq x y z
N MET A 1 10.67 -6.21 -12.70
CA MET A 1 9.33 -5.99 -13.30
C MET A 1 8.90 -4.53 -13.13
N PHE A 2 8.83 -3.98 -11.92
CA PHE A 2 8.36 -2.60 -11.66
C PHE A 2 9.15 -1.53 -12.38
N ASP A 3 10.49 -1.67 -12.48
CA ASP A 3 11.33 -0.72 -13.21
C ASP A 3 10.94 -0.57 -14.69
N ALA A 4 10.48 -1.66 -15.32
CA ALA A 4 10.12 -1.67 -16.74
C ALA A 4 8.78 -0.96 -17.06
N ILE A 5 7.89 -0.82 -16.06
CA ILE A 5 6.56 -0.22 -16.24
C ILE A 5 6.41 1.14 -15.54
N ALA A 6 7.43 1.60 -14.82
CA ALA A 6 7.37 2.78 -13.95
C ALA A 6 6.77 4.03 -14.64
N ALA A 7 7.17 4.31 -15.89
CA ALA A 7 6.70 5.47 -16.66
C ALA A 7 5.19 5.44 -17.01
N ARG A 8 4.55 4.26 -16.99
CA ARG A 8 3.14 4.08 -17.32
C ARG A 8 2.31 3.54 -16.16
N TYR A 9 2.95 3.33 -15.01
CA TYR A 9 2.36 2.69 -13.84
C TYR A 9 1.11 3.41 -13.35
N ASP A 10 1.19 4.74 -13.21
CA ASP A 10 0.06 5.55 -12.74
C ASP A 10 -1.12 5.51 -13.70
N PHE A 11 -0.85 5.66 -15.00
CA PHE A 11 -1.89 5.58 -16.02
C PHE A 11 -2.60 4.21 -16.00
N LEU A 12 -1.81 3.14 -15.89
CA LEU A 12 -2.37 1.79 -15.83
C LEU A 12 -3.20 1.58 -14.57
N ASN A 13 -2.73 2.01 -13.40
CA ASN A 13 -3.50 1.91 -12.16
C ASN A 13 -4.81 2.68 -12.22
N HIS A 14 -4.80 3.91 -12.75
CA HIS A 14 -6.02 4.69 -12.94
C HIS A 14 -7.00 4.04 -13.92
N LEU A 15 -6.48 3.53 -15.04
CA LEU A 15 -7.31 2.85 -16.03
C LEU A 15 -7.94 1.57 -15.47
N LEU A 16 -7.13 0.73 -14.80
CA LEU A 16 -7.55 -0.57 -14.26
C LEU A 16 -8.50 -0.44 -13.07
N SER A 17 -8.37 0.64 -12.30
CA SER A 17 -9.27 0.95 -11.19
C SER A 17 -10.49 1.77 -11.62
N ALA A 18 -10.60 2.14 -12.90
CA ALA A 18 -11.58 3.12 -13.40
C ALA A 18 -11.57 4.43 -12.56
N GLY A 19 -10.38 4.85 -12.10
CA GLY A 19 -10.18 6.04 -11.27
C GLY A 19 -10.60 5.89 -9.79
N LEU A 20 -11.04 4.70 -9.36
CA LEU A 20 -11.45 4.45 -7.96
C LEU A 20 -10.25 4.48 -7.00
N ASP A 21 -9.04 4.24 -7.48
CA ASP A 21 -7.81 4.26 -6.68
C ASP A 21 -7.59 5.59 -5.96
N THR A 22 -7.97 6.71 -6.55
CA THR A 22 -7.91 8.04 -5.89
C THR A 22 -8.85 8.13 -4.69
N ARG A 23 -10.05 7.52 -4.78
CA ARG A 23 -11.00 7.47 -3.66
C ARG A 23 -10.51 6.55 -2.54
N TRP A 24 -9.91 5.40 -2.90
CA TRP A 24 -9.33 4.48 -1.92
C TRP A 24 -8.16 5.14 -1.18
N ARG A 25 -7.24 5.81 -1.91
CA ARG A 25 -6.12 6.55 -1.30
C ARG A 25 -6.60 7.65 -0.37
N ARG A 26 -7.61 8.44 -0.78
CA ARG A 26 -8.20 9.46 0.09
C ARG A 26 -8.73 8.85 1.38
N ARG A 27 -9.51 7.76 1.30
CA ARG A 27 -10.01 7.05 2.48
C ARG A 27 -8.89 6.53 3.37
N ALA A 28 -7.78 6.07 2.81
CA ALA A 28 -6.62 5.64 3.57
C ALA A 28 -5.99 6.80 4.36
N ILE A 29 -5.84 7.97 3.74
CA ILE A 29 -5.34 9.16 4.42
C ILE A 29 -6.32 9.66 5.50
N ASP A 30 -7.62 9.68 5.20
CA ASP A 30 -8.65 10.07 6.18
C ASP A 30 -8.63 9.14 7.42
N ALA A 31 -8.36 7.84 7.23
CA ALA A 31 -8.27 6.87 8.32
C ALA A 31 -7.04 7.07 9.25
N LEU A 32 -6.05 7.84 8.84
CA LEU A 32 -4.92 8.23 9.69
C LEU A 32 -5.29 9.30 10.72
N HIS A 33 -6.37 10.06 10.50
CA HIS A 33 -6.80 11.18 11.36
C HIS A 33 -5.68 12.20 11.62
N LEU A 34 -4.95 12.61 10.56
CA LEU A 34 -3.81 13.52 10.68
C LEU A 34 -4.26 14.91 11.17
N GLY A 35 -3.50 15.47 12.14
CA GLY A 35 -3.72 16.79 12.73
C GLY A 35 -2.70 17.85 12.30
N GLY A 36 -1.83 17.56 11.33
CA GLY A 36 -0.85 18.49 10.78
C GLY A 36 0.49 18.50 11.51
N ARG A 37 0.72 17.59 12.46
CA ARG A 37 1.98 17.48 13.23
C ARG A 37 2.74 16.19 12.98
N GLU A 38 2.10 15.23 12.33
CA GLU A 38 2.57 13.86 12.18
C GLU A 38 3.68 13.75 11.13
N THR A 39 4.59 12.81 11.37
CA THR A 39 5.51 12.25 10.40
C THR A 39 4.93 10.95 9.89
N VAL A 40 4.68 10.86 8.59
CA VAL A 40 4.13 9.68 7.92
C VAL A 40 5.23 9.01 7.10
N LEU A 41 5.33 7.69 7.20
CA LEU A 41 6.07 6.85 6.28
C LEU A 41 5.09 6.27 5.25
N ASP A 42 5.32 6.51 3.96
CA ASP A 42 4.67 5.79 2.87
C ASP A 42 5.63 4.70 2.38
N LEU A 43 5.34 3.45 2.75
CA LEU A 43 6.18 2.29 2.45
C LEU A 43 5.70 1.61 1.18
N CYS A 44 6.61 1.15 0.31
CA CYS A 44 6.33 0.75 -1.06
C CYS A 44 5.67 1.91 -1.84
N THR A 45 6.23 3.11 -1.69
CA THR A 45 5.63 4.37 -2.15
C THR A 45 5.46 4.44 -3.68
N GLY A 46 6.21 3.64 -4.43
CA GLY A 46 6.18 3.60 -5.88
C GLY A 46 6.46 4.98 -6.48
N THR A 47 5.50 5.51 -7.23
CA THR A 47 5.53 6.84 -7.84
C THR A 47 5.03 7.95 -6.90
N ALA A 48 4.89 7.66 -5.61
CA ALA A 48 4.55 8.57 -4.52
C ALA A 48 3.11 9.12 -4.51
N ASP A 49 2.14 8.49 -5.17
CA ASP A 49 0.76 8.99 -5.21
C ASP A 49 0.11 9.09 -3.82
N LEU A 50 0.31 8.07 -2.95
CA LEU A 50 -0.24 8.09 -1.61
C LEU A 50 0.52 9.06 -0.71
N ALA A 51 1.85 9.15 -0.86
CA ALA A 51 2.69 10.14 -0.18
C ALA A 51 2.26 11.58 -0.52
N ILE A 52 1.98 11.87 -1.80
CA ILE A 52 1.45 13.16 -2.25
C ILE A 52 0.08 13.43 -1.62
N ALA A 53 -0.81 12.43 -1.59
CA ALA A 53 -2.11 12.59 -0.94
C ALA A 53 -1.98 12.92 0.55
N ALA A 54 -0.95 12.39 1.24
CA ALA A 54 -0.69 12.66 2.65
C ALA A 54 -0.18 14.08 2.94
N VAL A 55 0.49 14.75 1.99
CA VAL A 55 0.97 16.14 2.15
C VAL A 55 -0.01 17.18 1.61
N SER A 56 -0.93 16.80 0.70
CA SER A 56 -1.76 17.73 -0.05
C SER A 56 -3.20 17.87 0.48
N GLY A 57 -3.64 16.99 1.38
CA GLY A 57 -5.02 16.91 1.85
C GLY A 57 -5.41 17.95 2.90
N ARG A 58 -6.71 18.03 3.23
CA ARG A 58 -7.25 18.81 4.35
C ARG A 58 -6.64 18.35 5.70
N HIS A 59 -6.42 17.06 5.84
CA HIS A 59 -5.75 16.40 6.94
C HIS A 59 -4.34 15.98 6.47
N ARG A 60 -3.43 16.95 6.40
CA ARG A 60 -2.07 16.72 5.89
C ARG A 60 -1.08 16.40 7.00
N ALA A 61 -0.08 15.60 6.67
CA ALA A 61 1.07 15.38 7.53
C ALA A 61 1.99 16.62 7.55
N ARG A 62 2.77 16.77 8.63
CA ARG A 62 3.86 17.75 8.69
C ARG A 62 5.02 17.34 7.78
N ARG A 63 5.32 16.03 7.74
CA ARG A 63 6.41 15.45 6.97
C ARG A 63 5.98 14.08 6.43
N VAL A 64 6.35 13.80 5.20
CA VAL A 64 6.17 12.46 4.61
C VAL A 64 7.50 11.95 4.09
N VAL A 65 7.82 10.70 4.45
CA VAL A 65 8.96 9.96 3.92
C VAL A 65 8.41 8.83 3.06
N GLY A 66 8.78 8.76 1.80
CA GLY A 66 8.43 7.66 0.90
C GLY A 66 9.60 6.69 0.76
N VAL A 67 9.37 5.42 1.01
CA VAL A 67 10.39 4.36 0.84
C VAL A 67 9.94 3.36 -0.21
N ASP A 68 10.82 3.08 -1.18
CA ASP A 68 10.59 2.05 -2.19
C ASP A 68 11.89 1.35 -2.57
N PHE A 69 11.78 0.09 -2.97
CA PHE A 69 12.93 -0.70 -3.44
C PHE A 69 13.36 -0.31 -4.87
N SER A 70 12.41 0.10 -5.72
CA SER A 70 12.60 0.40 -7.13
C SER A 70 13.13 1.82 -7.34
N THR A 71 14.36 1.94 -7.81
CA THR A 71 14.94 3.23 -8.19
C THR A 71 14.19 3.90 -9.34
N ALA A 72 13.63 3.13 -10.27
CA ALA A 72 12.88 3.68 -11.40
C ALA A 72 11.55 4.31 -10.95
N MET A 73 10.83 3.66 -10.01
CA MET A 73 9.62 4.22 -9.40
C MET A 73 9.93 5.52 -8.65
N LEU A 74 10.97 5.54 -7.82
CA LEU A 74 11.39 6.74 -7.09
C LEU A 74 11.78 7.89 -8.00
N LYS A 75 12.44 7.63 -9.15
CA LYS A 75 12.75 8.67 -10.16
C LYS A 75 11.48 9.31 -10.75
N VAL A 76 10.42 8.53 -10.98
CA VAL A 76 9.12 9.08 -11.41
C VAL A 76 8.49 9.88 -10.28
N GLY A 77 8.46 9.33 -9.07
CA GLY A 77 7.95 10.00 -7.88
C GLY A 77 8.65 11.33 -7.60
N GLN A 78 9.98 11.39 -7.72
CA GLN A 78 10.77 12.59 -7.49
C GLN A 78 10.33 13.78 -8.37
N LYS A 79 9.95 13.50 -9.62
CA LYS A 79 9.42 14.54 -10.54
C LYS A 79 8.03 15.05 -10.11
N LYS A 80 7.25 14.20 -9.42
CA LYS A 80 5.88 14.52 -9.00
C LYS A 80 5.84 15.28 -7.67
N VAL A 81 6.73 14.93 -6.72
CA VAL A 81 6.65 15.45 -5.36
C VAL A 81 7.19 16.87 -5.20
N GLY A 82 7.99 17.38 -6.14
CA GLY A 82 8.51 18.75 -6.11
C GLY A 82 9.22 19.15 -4.79
N GLY A 83 9.81 18.16 -4.07
CA GLY A 83 10.44 18.39 -2.77
C GLY A 83 9.50 18.29 -1.55
N ALA A 84 8.21 18.06 -1.74
CA ALA A 84 7.24 17.97 -0.63
C ALA A 84 7.32 16.63 0.14
N VAL A 85 7.99 15.62 -0.39
CA VAL A 85 8.17 14.28 0.18
C VAL A 85 9.64 13.89 0.10
N ASP A 86 10.19 13.37 1.18
CA ASP A 86 11.54 12.80 1.22
C ASP A 86 11.51 11.38 0.65
N LEU A 87 12.04 11.15 -0.54
CA LEU A 87 12.07 9.82 -1.16
C LEU A 87 13.39 9.11 -0.88
N ILE A 88 13.32 7.89 -0.36
CA ILE A 88 14.47 7.07 0.05
C ILE A 88 14.35 5.69 -0.60
N ARG A 89 15.45 5.20 -1.18
CA ARG A 89 15.54 3.80 -1.59
C ARG A 89 15.76 2.91 -0.37
N GLY A 90 14.89 1.91 -0.19
CA GLY A 90 14.99 0.99 0.94
C GLY A 90 14.17 -0.28 0.75
N ASP A 91 14.47 -1.27 1.59
CA ASP A 91 13.75 -2.54 1.66
C ASP A 91 12.69 -2.45 2.75
N ALA A 92 11.46 -2.88 2.43
CA ALA A 92 10.36 -2.93 3.39
C ALA A 92 10.60 -3.92 4.53
N MET A 93 11.41 -4.96 4.31
CA MET A 93 11.82 -5.91 5.34
C MET A 93 12.94 -5.38 6.25
N ARG A 94 13.54 -4.23 5.89
CA ARG A 94 14.57 -3.53 6.69
C ARG A 94 14.45 -2.03 6.48
N ILE A 95 13.45 -1.44 7.08
CA ILE A 95 13.09 -0.03 6.89
C ILE A 95 14.25 0.87 7.37
N PRO A 96 14.79 1.79 6.51
CA PRO A 96 15.95 2.62 6.83
C PRO A 96 15.57 3.82 7.73
N LEU A 97 14.78 3.58 8.77
CA LEU A 97 14.36 4.56 9.76
C LEU A 97 14.58 4.02 11.17
N ALA A 98 14.80 4.92 12.12
CA ALA A 98 14.95 4.57 13.52
C ALA A 98 13.66 4.00 14.13
N ALA A 99 13.78 3.22 15.20
CA ALA A 99 12.62 2.76 15.96
C ALA A 99 11.83 3.95 16.53
N ALA A 100 10.50 3.84 16.59
CA ALA A 100 9.60 4.84 17.12
C ALA A 100 9.83 6.26 16.54
N SER A 101 10.11 6.36 15.22
CA SER A 101 10.43 7.62 14.54
C SER A 101 9.26 8.23 13.78
N VAL A 102 8.22 7.45 13.46
CA VAL A 102 7.06 7.92 12.69
C VAL A 102 5.75 7.74 13.45
N ASP A 103 4.77 8.61 13.18
CA ASP A 103 3.47 8.62 13.84
C ASP A 103 2.46 7.74 13.08
N ALA A 104 2.64 7.61 11.77
CA ALA A 104 1.79 6.78 10.94
C ALA A 104 2.59 6.13 9.80
N VAL A 105 2.09 4.99 9.32
CA VAL A 105 2.62 4.29 8.13
C VAL A 105 1.47 4.01 7.16
N THR A 106 1.73 4.20 5.87
CA THR A 106 0.83 3.83 4.78
C THR A 106 1.49 2.86 3.82
N ILE A 107 0.70 1.96 3.24
CA ILE A 107 1.07 1.14 2.09
C ILE A 107 -0.12 1.07 1.14
N ALA A 108 0.07 1.34 -0.14
CA ALA A 108 -0.97 1.12 -1.14
C ALA A 108 -0.50 0.15 -2.23
N PHE A 109 -1.15 -1.02 -2.30
CA PHE A 109 -0.95 -2.04 -3.36
C PHE A 109 0.47 -2.57 -3.49
N GLY A 110 1.24 -2.50 -2.39
CA GLY A 110 2.65 -2.88 -2.35
C GLY A 110 2.96 -4.10 -1.51
N ILE A 111 2.20 -4.36 -0.43
CA ILE A 111 2.54 -5.38 0.57
C ILE A 111 2.54 -6.81 0.00
N ARG A 112 1.69 -7.12 -0.98
CA ARG A 112 1.66 -8.44 -1.64
C ARG A 112 2.90 -8.74 -2.47
N ASN A 113 3.69 -7.71 -2.80
CA ASN A 113 4.93 -7.83 -3.60
C ASN A 113 6.18 -7.98 -2.71
N VAL A 114 6.01 -7.89 -1.41
CA VAL A 114 7.09 -8.09 -0.44
C VAL A 114 7.27 -9.58 -0.19
N GLU A 115 8.51 -10.05 -0.14
CA GLU A 115 8.83 -11.47 -0.01
C GLU A 115 8.33 -12.05 1.32
N GLN A 116 8.47 -11.29 2.43
CA GLN A 116 8.05 -11.70 3.77
C GLN A 116 7.19 -10.60 4.42
N PRO A 117 5.85 -10.60 4.19
CA PRO A 117 4.95 -9.58 4.72
C PRO A 117 4.91 -9.52 6.26
N ASP A 118 5.13 -10.65 6.94
CA ASP A 118 5.21 -10.75 8.40
C ASP A 118 6.46 -10.04 8.97
N VAL A 119 7.62 -10.18 8.29
CA VAL A 119 8.84 -9.43 8.64
C VAL A 119 8.59 -7.93 8.46
N THR A 120 7.97 -7.56 7.33
CA THR A 120 7.62 -6.17 7.05
C THR A 120 6.65 -5.61 8.10
N ALA A 121 5.66 -6.38 8.54
CA ALA A 121 4.74 -5.95 9.60
C ALA A 121 5.47 -5.68 10.93
N ARG A 122 6.46 -6.51 11.30
CA ARG A 122 7.30 -6.27 12.48
C ARG A 122 8.19 -5.03 12.33
N GLU A 123 8.78 -4.81 11.15
CA GLU A 123 9.56 -3.60 10.86
C GLU A 123 8.71 -2.33 10.92
N ILE A 124 7.48 -2.38 10.39
CA ILE A 124 6.51 -1.28 10.53
C ILE A 124 6.20 -1.04 12.00
N ALA A 125 5.93 -2.09 12.77
CA ALA A 125 5.71 -1.95 14.21
C ALA A 125 6.93 -1.37 14.93
N ARG A 126 8.16 -1.69 14.51
CA ARG A 126 9.40 -1.12 15.05
C ARG A 126 9.49 0.39 14.82
N VAL A 127 9.27 0.86 13.60
CA VAL A 127 9.43 2.29 13.26
C VAL A 127 8.28 3.16 13.75
N LEU A 128 7.08 2.60 13.94
CA LEU A 128 5.94 3.31 14.51
C LEU A 128 6.16 3.65 15.98
N ARG A 129 5.79 4.86 16.37
CA ARG A 129 5.65 5.24 17.78
C ARG A 129 4.55 4.43 18.47
N PRO A 130 4.63 4.24 19.79
CA PRO A 130 3.51 3.69 20.56
C PRO A 130 2.22 4.46 20.27
N GLY A 131 1.12 3.75 20.00
CA GLY A 131 -0.16 4.36 19.61
C GLY A 131 -0.23 4.82 18.14
N GLY A 132 0.85 4.69 17.36
CA GLY A 132 0.90 5.03 15.94
C GLY A 132 -0.03 4.16 15.09
N THR A 133 -0.43 4.67 13.93
CA THR A 133 -1.43 4.04 13.05
C THR A 133 -0.78 3.53 11.77
N LEU A 134 -1.12 2.31 11.38
CA LEU A 134 -0.82 1.72 10.09
C LEU A 134 -2.10 1.64 9.25
N VAL A 135 -2.02 2.08 7.98
CA VAL A 135 -3.09 1.89 7.01
C VAL A 135 -2.53 1.21 5.76
N ILE A 136 -3.10 0.05 5.41
CA ILE A 136 -2.73 -0.69 4.19
C ILE A 136 -3.94 -0.76 3.27
N LEU A 137 -3.77 -0.40 2.01
CA LEU A 137 -4.69 -0.72 0.92
C LEU A 137 -4.13 -1.89 0.13
N GLU A 138 -4.93 -2.95 -0.06
CA GLU A 138 -4.49 -4.07 -0.89
C GLU A 138 -5.66 -4.72 -1.63
N PHE A 139 -5.37 -5.24 -2.82
CA PHE A 139 -6.34 -6.00 -3.60
C PHE A 139 -6.68 -7.32 -2.92
N SER A 140 -7.90 -7.75 -3.11
CA SER A 140 -8.41 -9.02 -2.59
C SER A 140 -9.44 -9.61 -3.53
N LEU A 141 -9.80 -10.85 -3.31
CA LEU A 141 -10.88 -11.49 -4.05
C LEU A 141 -12.24 -11.17 -3.39
N PRO A 142 -13.24 -10.74 -4.16
CA PRO A 142 -14.59 -10.55 -3.67
C PRO A 142 -15.15 -11.80 -2.98
N ARG A 143 -15.90 -11.62 -1.90
CA ARG A 143 -16.54 -12.72 -1.17
C ARG A 143 -17.68 -13.38 -1.97
N SER A 144 -18.45 -12.60 -2.74
CA SER A 144 -19.50 -13.11 -3.61
C SER A 144 -18.88 -13.95 -4.74
N ALA A 145 -19.31 -15.19 -4.88
CA ALA A 145 -18.81 -16.11 -5.92
C ALA A 145 -19.07 -15.54 -7.33
N ALA A 146 -20.25 -14.96 -7.58
CA ALA A 146 -20.57 -14.35 -8.87
C ALA A 146 -19.62 -13.18 -9.20
N LEU A 147 -19.40 -12.27 -8.25
CA LEU A 147 -18.52 -11.14 -8.44
C LEU A 147 -17.04 -11.57 -8.57
N ARG A 148 -16.63 -12.57 -7.79
CA ARG A 148 -15.29 -13.16 -7.88
C ARG A 148 -15.05 -13.78 -9.26
N ASN A 149 -16.00 -14.56 -9.78
CA ASN A 149 -15.88 -15.17 -11.10
C ASN A 149 -15.81 -14.12 -12.20
N PHE A 150 -16.64 -13.06 -12.12
CA PHE A 150 -16.58 -11.93 -13.05
C PHE A 150 -15.23 -11.18 -12.96
N TYR A 151 -14.74 -10.92 -11.75
CA TYR A 151 -13.47 -10.26 -11.50
C TYR A 151 -12.30 -11.07 -12.09
N LEU A 152 -12.24 -12.38 -11.83
CA LEU A 152 -11.22 -13.28 -12.37
C LEU A 152 -11.32 -13.40 -13.90
N TRP A 153 -12.52 -13.46 -14.45
CA TRP A 153 -12.73 -13.43 -15.91
C TRP A 153 -12.17 -12.14 -16.52
N TYR A 154 -12.51 -10.98 -15.94
CA TYR A 154 -12.00 -9.68 -16.38
C TYR A 154 -10.47 -9.65 -16.34
N PHE A 155 -9.87 -10.07 -15.23
CA PHE A 155 -8.42 -10.08 -15.05
C PHE A 155 -7.69 -11.06 -15.96
N ARG A 156 -8.28 -12.23 -16.26
CA ARG A 156 -7.66 -13.26 -17.10
C ARG A 156 -7.88 -13.05 -18.58
N LYS A 157 -8.96 -12.37 -18.98
CA LYS A 157 -9.33 -12.21 -20.39
C LYS A 157 -9.19 -10.78 -20.92
N ILE A 158 -9.70 -9.81 -20.17
CA ILE A 158 -9.77 -8.41 -20.62
C ILE A 158 -8.46 -7.67 -20.35
N LEU A 159 -7.94 -7.80 -19.14
CA LEU A 159 -6.73 -7.11 -18.70
C LEU A 159 -5.49 -7.39 -19.59
N PRO A 160 -5.18 -8.65 -19.97
CA PRO A 160 -4.08 -8.93 -20.87
C PRO A 160 -4.26 -8.35 -22.28
N LEU A 161 -5.50 -8.24 -22.78
CA LEU A 161 -5.79 -7.61 -24.08
C LEU A 161 -5.49 -6.11 -24.02
N ILE A 162 -5.96 -5.42 -22.99
CA ILE A 162 -5.65 -4.00 -22.74
C ILE A 162 -4.13 -3.83 -22.61
N GLY A 163 -3.50 -4.72 -21.84
CA GLY A 163 -2.06 -4.71 -21.63
C GLY A 163 -1.25 -4.82 -22.93
N ARG A 164 -1.63 -5.70 -23.84
CA ARG A 164 -0.97 -5.86 -25.15
C ARG A 164 -1.10 -4.60 -26.02
N LEU A 165 -2.21 -3.87 -25.91
CA LEU A 165 -2.44 -2.64 -26.67
C LEU A 165 -1.62 -1.45 -26.12
N ILE A 166 -1.38 -1.42 -24.80
CA ILE A 166 -0.79 -0.26 -24.12
C ILE A 166 0.68 -0.47 -23.78
N SER A 167 1.11 -1.71 -23.52
CA SER A 167 2.46 -2.01 -23.01
C SER A 167 3.13 -3.12 -23.82
N LYS A 168 4.43 -2.95 -24.07
CA LYS A 168 5.29 -3.98 -24.68
C LYS A 168 5.67 -5.12 -23.70
N HIS A 169 5.17 -5.08 -22.44
CA HIS A 169 5.51 -6.05 -21.40
C HIS A 169 4.25 -6.80 -20.90
N PRO A 170 3.87 -7.92 -21.53
CA PRO A 170 2.67 -8.68 -21.16
C PRO A 170 2.74 -9.33 -19.78
N SER A 171 3.94 -9.59 -19.25
CA SER A 171 4.15 -10.26 -17.95
C SER A 171 3.59 -9.50 -16.74
N ALA A 172 3.51 -8.17 -16.77
CA ALA A 172 2.94 -7.39 -15.68
C ALA A 172 1.44 -7.62 -15.49
N TYR A 173 0.73 -8.03 -16.54
CA TYR A 173 -0.73 -8.23 -16.53
C TYR A 173 -1.15 -9.65 -16.13
N THR A 174 -0.24 -10.62 -16.23
CA THR A 174 -0.45 -11.97 -15.69
C THR A 174 -0.07 -12.03 -14.19
N TYR A 175 0.92 -11.25 -13.79
CA TYR A 175 1.38 -11.17 -12.41
C TYR A 175 0.30 -10.64 -11.44
N LEU A 176 -0.49 -9.64 -11.83
CA LEU A 176 -1.47 -9.03 -10.94
C LEU A 176 -2.53 -10.02 -10.44
N PRO A 177 -3.24 -10.79 -11.31
CA PRO A 177 -4.17 -11.82 -10.84
C PRO A 177 -3.51 -12.86 -9.92
N GLU A 178 -2.34 -13.38 -10.33
CA GLU A 178 -1.62 -14.41 -9.59
C GLU A 178 -1.21 -13.93 -8.19
N SER A 179 -0.69 -12.69 -8.09
CA SER A 179 -0.30 -12.10 -6.80
C SER A 179 -1.48 -11.81 -5.88
N VAL A 180 -2.66 -11.45 -6.44
CA VAL A 180 -3.88 -11.25 -5.65
C VAL A 180 -4.45 -12.59 -5.17
N GLU A 181 -4.42 -13.63 -6.00
CA GLU A 181 -4.86 -14.98 -5.63
C GLU A 181 -3.96 -15.61 -4.56
N ALA A 182 -2.66 -15.33 -4.60
CA ALA A 182 -1.68 -15.83 -3.63
C ALA A 182 -1.67 -15.07 -2.30
N PHE A 183 -2.22 -13.84 -2.27
CA PHE A 183 -2.23 -13.02 -1.06
C PHE A 183 -3.21 -13.59 -0.02
N PRO A 184 -2.88 -13.56 1.29
CA PRO A 184 -3.75 -14.08 2.34
C PRO A 184 -5.14 -13.48 2.34
N SER A 185 -6.13 -14.23 2.84
CA SER A 185 -7.47 -13.67 3.08
C SER A 185 -7.40 -12.45 4.01
N PRO A 186 -8.37 -11.52 3.94
CA PRO A 186 -8.37 -10.33 4.80
C PRO A 186 -8.34 -10.68 6.29
N GLU A 187 -8.96 -11.76 6.69
CA GLU A 187 -8.98 -12.26 8.08
C GLU A 187 -7.59 -12.79 8.48
N SER A 188 -6.96 -13.59 7.62
CA SER A 188 -5.62 -14.14 7.84
C SER A 188 -4.58 -13.03 7.90
N PHE A 189 -4.63 -12.07 6.96
CA PHE A 189 -3.69 -10.96 6.98
C PHE A 189 -3.89 -10.04 8.20
N ALA A 190 -5.13 -9.79 8.62
CA ALA A 190 -5.41 -9.06 9.85
C ALA A 190 -4.85 -9.78 11.09
N GLN A 191 -4.85 -11.12 11.09
CA GLN A 191 -4.22 -11.90 12.18
C GLN A 191 -2.69 -11.75 12.15
N GLN A 192 -2.06 -11.83 10.98
CA GLN A 192 -0.61 -11.59 10.84
C GLN A 192 -0.19 -10.21 11.39
N LEU A 193 -1.02 -9.18 11.18
CA LEU A 193 -0.76 -7.85 11.76
C LEU A 193 -0.85 -7.86 13.30
N ARG A 194 -1.83 -8.59 13.89
CA ARG A 194 -1.89 -8.75 15.35
C ARG A 194 -0.67 -9.47 15.90
N ASP A 195 -0.24 -10.54 15.23
CA ASP A 195 0.95 -11.32 15.61
C ASP A 195 2.25 -10.50 15.49
N ALA A 196 2.26 -9.47 14.63
CA ALA A 196 3.35 -8.52 14.51
C ALA A 196 3.34 -7.40 15.58
N GLY A 197 2.38 -7.41 16.53
CA GLY A 197 2.34 -6.47 17.67
C GLY A 197 1.36 -5.29 17.52
N PHE A 198 0.40 -5.38 16.59
CA PHE A 198 -0.68 -4.40 16.49
C PHE A 198 -1.85 -4.80 17.41
N GLY A 199 -2.15 -3.98 18.43
CA GLY A 199 -3.20 -4.26 19.41
C GLY A 199 -4.62 -4.23 18.85
N THR A 200 -4.87 -3.37 17.85
CA THR A 200 -6.17 -3.27 17.17
C THR A 200 -5.97 -3.35 15.66
N VAL A 201 -6.71 -4.25 15.01
CA VAL A 201 -6.68 -4.39 13.55
C VAL A 201 -8.11 -4.50 13.02
N ARG A 202 -8.47 -3.61 12.09
CA ARG A 202 -9.76 -3.61 11.39
C ARG A 202 -9.52 -3.77 9.89
N ALA A 203 -10.21 -4.73 9.26
CA ALA A 203 -10.25 -4.90 7.82
C ALA A 203 -11.58 -4.34 7.28
N VAL A 204 -11.50 -3.32 6.44
CA VAL A 204 -12.65 -2.62 5.86
C VAL A 204 -12.73 -2.96 4.38
N SER A 205 -13.82 -3.59 3.96
CA SER A 205 -14.09 -3.90 2.56
C SER A 205 -14.41 -2.61 1.78
N LEU A 206 -13.73 -2.42 0.66
CA LEU A 206 -14.00 -1.35 -0.30
C LEU A 206 -14.42 -1.98 -1.64
N THR A 207 -15.30 -1.29 -2.37
CA THR A 207 -15.72 -1.69 -3.71
C THR A 207 -16.07 -3.19 -3.78
N PHE A 208 -17.06 -3.60 -2.96
CA PHE A 208 -17.57 -4.99 -2.91
C PHE A 208 -16.50 -6.06 -2.60
N GLY A 209 -15.39 -5.69 -1.95
CA GLY A 209 -14.33 -6.60 -1.56
C GLY A 209 -13.21 -6.78 -2.60
N VAL A 210 -13.18 -5.97 -3.65
CA VAL A 210 -12.06 -5.90 -4.61
C VAL A 210 -10.80 -5.31 -3.96
N VAL A 211 -10.99 -4.41 -2.99
CA VAL A 211 -9.91 -3.82 -2.19
C VAL A 211 -10.29 -3.92 -0.73
N TYR A 212 -9.34 -4.21 0.13
CA TYR A 212 -9.45 -4.05 1.56
C TYR A 212 -8.53 -2.94 2.06
N MET A 213 -9.06 -2.19 3.01
CA MET A 213 -8.30 -1.23 3.81
C MET A 213 -8.12 -1.83 5.21
N PHE A 214 -6.87 -2.10 5.58
CA PHE A 214 -6.51 -2.52 6.92
C PHE A 214 -6.09 -1.29 7.71
N VAL A 215 -6.73 -1.06 8.85
CA VAL A 215 -6.37 -0.01 9.81
C VAL A 215 -5.92 -0.70 11.07
N ALA A 216 -4.65 -0.56 11.40
CA ALA A 216 -4.04 -1.19 12.55
C ALA A 216 -3.40 -0.13 13.47
N ARG A 217 -3.45 -0.34 14.77
CA ARG A 217 -2.88 0.57 15.76
C ARG A 217 -1.87 -0.16 16.61
N LYS A 218 -0.67 0.39 16.73
CA LYS A 218 0.35 -0.13 17.63
C LYS A 218 -0.07 0.08 19.08
N ASP A 219 0.12 -0.94 19.93
CA ASP A 219 -0.21 -0.83 21.35
C ASP A 219 0.53 0.37 21.99
N PRO A 220 -0.18 1.28 22.67
CA PRO A 220 0.43 2.41 23.37
C PRO A 220 1.43 2.00 24.46
N ARG A 221 1.28 0.80 25.02
CA ARG A 221 2.13 0.28 26.09
C ARG A 221 3.41 -0.38 25.60
N GLY A 222 3.67 -0.38 24.27
CA GLY A 222 4.80 -1.08 23.69
C GLY A 222 4.71 -2.58 24.03
N GLY A 223 4.19 -3.41 23.11
CA GLY A 223 3.95 -4.82 23.39
C GLY A 223 5.17 -5.46 24.08
N ARG A 224 4.99 -5.88 25.31
CA ARG A 224 5.85 -6.90 25.88
C ARG A 224 5.58 -8.17 25.07
N MET A 225 6.52 -8.54 24.21
CA MET A 225 6.58 -9.92 23.77
C MET A 225 6.79 -10.77 25.04
N LEU A 226 5.79 -11.59 25.36
CA LEU A 226 5.92 -12.68 26.32
C LEU A 226 6.69 -13.80 25.66
#